data_013533036e7fa9b840df11f5172b3438
#
_entry.id   013533036e7fa9b840df11f5172b3438
#
_cell.length_a   1.000
_cell.length_b   1.000
_cell.length_c   1.000
_cell.angle_alpha   90.00
_cell.angle_beta   90.00
_cell.angle_gamma   90.00
#
_symmetry.space_group_name_H-M   'P 1'
#
loop_
_entity.id
_entity.type
_entity.pdbx_description
1 polymer ?
#
loop_
_entity_poly.entity_id
_entity_poly.type
_entity_poly.pdbx_seq_one_letter_code
_entity_poly.pdbx_strand_id
1 'polypeptide(L)'
;MAETFDIAIVGAGITGCAIARQLARYDLSICVVEAANDIALGASKANGGLVHAGYDPVPGTVKAQVNARGCELYGTWAQELGFLFCRTGSMVLGFNDEDRAHLEKLRQNGLANGVAELAIIGPGRIHELEARASAQATCALWCPSTGYVDPFEVSIAALENAVANGVTFMRSAPVEAIEVAGSDDGAARFTLATPAGDVRCRYLINAAGNGAAGISHMAGAEEFQMIWRQGNIVVLDKEPRALMPLYPVPTPISKGVIVTGTVHGNTVITATAAVREPGDTQTYANDVNALLTGARKLVPDLDTRRVVRAFAGGRPVIQGTNDFFIGQSAVVPGLFQAAGIQSPGVASAPAIAERMELVMREAGVELHERADWNPIRRAPDDFDRAPLARKEELIESDPAWGQIVCRCETVPEAEIVAAIRRRPGAVSVEGVKRRCRAGMGRCQSGFCQSRVVAILARELGCDPSEVLLEDAGSWLVEGPLKGVR
;
A
#
# COMPACT_ATOMS: atom_id res chain seq x y z
N MET A 1 -22.45 23.33 -6.85
CA MET A 1 -23.24 22.99 -5.64
C MET A 1 -22.43 21.91 -4.91
N ALA A 2 -22.33 21.98 -3.57
CA ALA A 2 -21.63 20.95 -2.80
C ALA A 2 -22.35 19.60 -2.97
N GLU A 3 -21.59 18.54 -3.24
CA GLU A 3 -22.14 17.19 -3.27
C GLU A 3 -22.31 16.66 -1.85
N THR A 4 -23.39 15.93 -1.59
CA THR A 4 -23.70 15.40 -0.27
C THR A 4 -23.63 13.88 -0.26
N PHE A 5 -22.93 13.32 0.73
CA PHE A 5 -22.73 11.90 0.93
C PHE A 5 -23.10 11.48 2.36
N ASP A 6 -23.37 10.20 2.57
CA ASP A 6 -23.49 9.67 3.93
C ASP A 6 -22.10 9.64 4.59
N ILE A 7 -21.07 9.21 3.85
CA ILE A 7 -19.71 9.07 4.36
C ILE A 7 -18.70 9.75 3.44
N ALA A 8 -17.81 10.57 4.02
CA ALA A 8 -16.57 10.98 3.38
C ALA A 8 -15.38 10.29 4.04
N ILE A 9 -14.49 9.73 3.23
CA ILE A 9 -13.23 9.10 3.67
C ILE A 9 -12.08 9.97 3.18
N VAL A 10 -11.27 10.52 4.07
CA VAL A 10 -10.11 11.34 3.71
C VAL A 10 -8.86 10.48 3.61
N GLY A 11 -8.33 10.39 2.40
CA GLY A 11 -7.12 9.65 2.05
C GLY A 11 -7.38 8.34 1.28
N ALA A 12 -6.77 8.20 0.10
CA ALA A 12 -6.78 7.00 -0.74
C ALA A 12 -5.50 6.16 -0.59
N GLY A 13 -4.92 6.11 0.61
CA GLY A 13 -3.95 5.10 0.98
C GLY A 13 -4.62 3.74 1.17
N ILE A 14 -3.82 2.68 1.42
CA ILE A 14 -4.34 1.32 1.58
C ILE A 14 -5.46 1.21 2.63
N THR A 15 -5.38 1.99 3.71
CA THR A 15 -6.39 2.03 4.78
C THR A 15 -7.71 2.60 4.28
N GLY A 16 -7.69 3.78 3.65
CA GLY A 16 -8.91 4.41 3.12
C GLY A 16 -9.54 3.59 1.99
N CYS A 17 -8.72 3.02 1.10
CA CYS A 17 -9.21 2.13 0.03
C CYS A 17 -9.86 0.86 0.58
N ALA A 18 -9.27 0.27 1.63
CA ALA A 18 -9.83 -0.91 2.29
C ALA A 18 -11.17 -0.61 2.98
N ILE A 19 -11.24 0.52 3.69
CA ILE A 19 -12.48 0.97 4.36
C ILE A 19 -13.55 1.30 3.32
N ALA A 20 -13.21 1.99 2.23
CA ALA A 20 -14.14 2.29 1.15
C ALA A 20 -14.73 1.01 0.54
N ARG A 21 -13.90 -0.01 0.26
CA ARG A 21 -14.36 -1.31 -0.22
C ARG A 21 -15.30 -2.00 0.77
N GLN A 22 -14.95 -2.02 2.06
CA GLN A 22 -15.76 -2.66 3.09
C GLN A 22 -17.12 -2.00 3.22
N LEU A 23 -17.17 -0.66 3.25
CA LEU A 23 -18.39 0.10 3.42
C LEU A 23 -19.26 0.16 2.15
N ALA A 24 -18.67 -0.04 0.95
CA ALA A 24 -19.42 -0.14 -0.31
C ALA A 24 -20.40 -1.33 -0.35
N ARG A 25 -20.34 -2.26 0.63
CA ARG A 25 -21.31 -3.33 0.81
C ARG A 25 -22.68 -2.85 1.29
N TYR A 26 -22.75 -1.62 1.79
CA TYR A 26 -23.93 -1.06 2.41
C TYR A 26 -24.61 -0.02 1.52
N ASP A 27 -25.90 0.16 1.72
CA ASP A 27 -26.71 1.16 1.01
C ASP A 27 -26.41 2.57 1.54
N LEU A 28 -25.22 3.05 1.19
CA LEU A 28 -24.66 4.34 1.61
C LEU A 28 -23.98 5.02 0.43
N SER A 29 -24.17 6.31 0.32
CA SER A 29 -23.40 7.15 -0.58
C SER A 29 -22.04 7.49 0.02
N ILE A 30 -20.95 7.09 -0.64
CA ILE A 30 -19.59 7.21 -0.10
C ILE A 30 -18.71 7.98 -1.08
N CYS A 31 -17.92 8.92 -0.53
CA CYS A 31 -16.89 9.65 -1.27
C CYS A 31 -15.51 9.39 -0.61
N VAL A 32 -14.50 9.07 -1.43
CA VAL A 32 -13.09 9.07 -1.03
C VAL A 32 -12.45 10.33 -1.58
N VAL A 33 -11.90 11.17 -0.68
CA VAL A 33 -11.24 12.44 -1.02
C VAL A 33 -9.73 12.27 -0.84
N GLU A 34 -8.95 12.46 -1.92
CA GLU A 34 -7.50 12.28 -1.93
C GLU A 34 -6.81 13.57 -2.35
N ALA A 35 -5.83 13.99 -1.56
CA ALA A 35 -5.06 15.20 -1.82
C ALA A 35 -4.21 15.10 -3.10
N ALA A 36 -3.65 13.94 -3.35
CA ALA A 36 -2.81 13.66 -4.52
C ALA A 36 -3.64 13.32 -5.76
N ASN A 37 -2.98 13.30 -6.92
CA ASN A 37 -3.64 13.00 -8.20
C ASN A 37 -3.89 11.51 -8.44
N ASP A 38 -3.46 10.62 -7.55
CA ASP A 38 -3.63 9.17 -7.70
C ASP A 38 -3.68 8.45 -6.34
N ILE A 39 -4.00 7.16 -6.39
CA ILE A 39 -4.14 6.24 -5.26
C ILE A 39 -2.77 5.85 -4.70
N ALA A 40 -2.70 5.65 -3.39
CA ALA A 40 -1.55 5.08 -2.69
C ALA A 40 -0.25 5.91 -2.73
N LEU A 41 -0.31 7.23 -2.97
CA LEU A 41 0.90 8.06 -3.11
C LEU A 41 1.67 8.30 -1.80
N GLY A 42 1.09 8.02 -0.66
CA GLY A 42 1.74 8.12 0.66
C GLY A 42 2.59 6.89 1.03
N ALA A 43 2.52 6.49 2.30
CA ALA A 43 3.23 5.31 2.82
C ALA A 43 2.87 4.00 2.12
N SER A 44 1.72 3.94 1.44
CA SER A 44 1.23 2.74 0.76
C SER A 44 2.07 2.34 -0.46
N LYS A 45 2.74 3.29 -1.15
CA LYS A 45 3.70 2.97 -2.24
C LYS A 45 5.12 2.71 -1.74
N ALA A 46 5.43 3.10 -0.50
CA ALA A 46 6.80 3.14 0.02
C ALA A 46 6.99 2.16 1.18
N ASN A 47 6.78 0.87 0.91
CA ASN A 47 6.96 -0.22 1.87
C ASN A 47 7.38 -1.52 1.16
N GLY A 48 7.66 -2.57 1.94
CA GLY A 48 8.16 -3.86 1.42
C GLY A 48 7.07 -4.83 0.94
N GLY A 49 5.79 -4.45 0.96
CA GLY A 49 4.68 -5.32 0.53
C GLY A 49 4.44 -6.55 1.41
N LEU A 50 4.94 -6.55 2.64
CA LEU A 50 4.89 -7.71 3.52
C LEU A 50 3.51 -7.90 4.17
N VAL A 51 2.96 -9.09 4.04
CA VAL A 51 1.77 -9.55 4.74
C VAL A 51 2.23 -10.31 5.99
N HIS A 52 2.45 -9.56 7.08
CA HIS A 52 2.89 -10.11 8.37
C HIS A 52 1.76 -10.90 9.04
N ALA A 53 2.10 -12.02 9.68
CA ALA A 53 1.11 -12.91 10.28
C ALA A 53 0.57 -12.44 11.65
N GLY A 54 1.29 -11.57 12.38
CA GLY A 54 0.81 -11.07 13.67
C GLY A 54 1.57 -11.56 14.92
N TYR A 55 2.75 -12.16 14.76
CA TYR A 55 3.56 -12.62 15.91
C TYR A 55 4.37 -11.51 16.60
N ASP A 56 4.57 -10.35 15.94
CA ASP A 56 5.37 -9.25 16.47
C ASP A 56 4.59 -8.27 17.37
N PRO A 57 3.32 -7.89 17.07
CA PRO A 57 2.56 -7.00 17.92
C PRO A 57 2.31 -7.57 19.32
N VAL A 58 2.35 -6.67 20.32
CA VAL A 58 2.06 -7.03 21.72
C VAL A 58 0.61 -7.48 21.85
N PRO A 59 0.32 -8.63 22.47
CA PRO A 59 -1.04 -9.11 22.69
C PRO A 59 -1.91 -8.07 23.41
N GLY A 60 -3.18 -7.95 23.01
CA GLY A 60 -4.14 -6.99 23.56
C GLY A 60 -4.17 -5.62 22.89
N THR A 61 -3.18 -5.28 22.05
CA THR A 61 -3.17 -4.04 21.28
C THR A 61 -4.12 -4.12 20.08
N VAL A 62 -4.60 -2.96 19.60
CA VAL A 62 -5.41 -2.88 18.36
C VAL A 62 -4.62 -3.45 17.17
N LYS A 63 -3.34 -3.13 17.11
CA LYS A 63 -2.41 -3.66 16.11
C LYS A 63 -2.37 -5.19 16.08
N ALA A 64 -2.37 -5.86 17.24
CA ALA A 64 -2.39 -7.32 17.35
C ALA A 64 -3.73 -7.88 16.84
N GLN A 65 -4.85 -7.28 17.25
CA GLN A 65 -6.20 -7.71 16.86
C GLN A 65 -6.41 -7.69 15.34
N VAL A 66 -5.95 -6.62 14.67
CA VAL A 66 -6.16 -6.48 13.22
C VAL A 66 -5.10 -7.15 12.36
N ASN A 67 -3.91 -7.49 12.90
CA ASN A 67 -2.85 -8.05 12.05
C ASN A 67 -3.08 -9.53 11.71
N ALA A 68 -3.33 -10.39 12.69
CA ALA A 68 -3.56 -11.82 12.44
C ALA A 68 -4.78 -11.99 11.52
N ARG A 69 -5.89 -11.33 11.85
CA ARG A 69 -7.12 -11.33 11.04
C ARG A 69 -6.88 -10.79 9.62
N GLY A 70 -6.13 -9.70 9.47
CA GLY A 70 -5.81 -9.13 8.15
C GLY A 70 -5.03 -10.12 7.29
N CYS A 71 -4.03 -10.80 7.85
CA CYS A 71 -3.25 -11.82 7.15
C CYS A 71 -4.13 -12.99 6.64
N GLU A 72 -5.10 -13.43 7.43
CA GLU A 72 -6.08 -14.45 7.02
C GLU A 72 -6.89 -14.00 5.80
N LEU A 73 -7.39 -12.77 5.82
CA LEU A 73 -8.25 -12.20 4.78
C LEU A 73 -7.56 -12.01 3.44
N TYR A 74 -6.23 -11.90 3.40
CA TYR A 74 -5.51 -11.66 2.14
C TYR A 74 -5.74 -12.72 1.08
N GLY A 75 -5.93 -13.99 1.47
CA GLY A 75 -6.23 -15.06 0.51
C GLY A 75 -7.55 -14.81 -0.23
N THR A 76 -8.60 -14.48 0.50
CA THR A 76 -9.92 -14.13 -0.06
C THR A 76 -9.85 -12.86 -0.89
N TRP A 77 -9.20 -11.81 -0.37
CA TRP A 77 -9.05 -10.55 -1.10
C TRP A 77 -8.29 -10.71 -2.42
N ALA A 78 -7.24 -11.53 -2.44
CA ALA A 78 -6.48 -11.81 -3.66
C ALA A 78 -7.35 -12.50 -4.72
N GLN A 79 -8.22 -13.43 -4.32
CA GLN A 79 -9.16 -14.09 -5.23
C GLN A 79 -10.25 -13.14 -5.74
N GLU A 80 -10.86 -12.36 -4.86
CA GLU A 80 -11.94 -11.43 -5.21
C GLU A 80 -11.45 -10.26 -6.05
N LEU A 81 -10.29 -9.71 -5.73
CA LEU A 81 -9.75 -8.50 -6.35
C LEU A 81 -8.75 -8.77 -7.49
N GLY A 82 -8.30 -10.03 -7.63
CA GLY A 82 -7.42 -10.45 -8.72
C GLY A 82 -6.02 -9.83 -8.68
N PHE A 83 -5.50 -9.52 -7.49
CA PHE A 83 -4.10 -9.15 -7.30
C PHE A 83 -3.25 -10.37 -6.89
N LEU A 84 -1.94 -10.24 -7.04
CA LEU A 84 -1.03 -11.32 -6.71
C LEU A 84 -0.69 -11.33 -5.22
N PHE A 85 -0.87 -12.48 -4.59
CA PHE A 85 -0.42 -12.76 -3.24
C PHE A 85 0.46 -14.01 -3.23
N CYS A 86 1.75 -13.84 -2.91
CA CYS A 86 2.69 -14.96 -2.75
C CYS A 86 2.79 -15.33 -1.27
N ARG A 87 2.07 -16.38 -0.88
CA ARG A 87 2.16 -16.96 0.48
C ARG A 87 3.36 -17.91 0.54
N THR A 88 4.53 -17.38 0.91
CA THR A 88 5.81 -18.11 0.94
C THR A 88 6.20 -18.58 2.33
N GLY A 89 5.49 -18.12 3.35
CA GLY A 89 6.00 -18.15 4.72
C GLY A 89 7.07 -17.09 4.95
N SER A 90 7.63 -17.07 6.15
CA SER A 90 8.76 -16.22 6.53
C SER A 90 9.58 -16.81 7.66
N MET A 91 10.83 -16.37 7.80
CA MET A 91 11.69 -16.76 8.92
C MET A 91 12.30 -15.54 9.62
N VAL A 92 12.26 -15.54 10.96
CA VAL A 92 13.09 -14.65 11.78
C VAL A 92 14.31 -15.45 12.20
N LEU A 93 15.49 -15.11 11.67
CA LEU A 93 16.75 -15.87 11.91
C LEU A 93 17.39 -15.49 13.24
N GLY A 94 17.76 -16.48 14.03
CA GLY A 94 18.55 -16.34 15.25
C GLY A 94 19.94 -16.94 15.07
N PHE A 95 20.95 -16.34 15.71
CA PHE A 95 22.35 -16.66 15.54
C PHE A 95 23.02 -17.13 16.84
N ASN A 96 22.33 -17.01 17.97
CA ASN A 96 22.83 -17.38 19.31
C ASN A 96 21.63 -17.72 20.23
N ASP A 97 21.95 -18.08 21.49
CA ASP A 97 20.94 -18.49 22.49
C ASP A 97 20.06 -17.31 22.95
N GLU A 98 20.56 -16.07 22.98
CA GLU A 98 19.76 -14.89 23.29
C GLU A 98 18.70 -14.63 22.20
N ASP A 99 19.11 -14.75 20.94
CA ASP A 99 18.20 -14.69 19.80
C ASP A 99 17.12 -15.78 19.92
N ARG A 100 17.51 -17.01 20.26
CA ARG A 100 16.56 -18.11 20.45
C ARG A 100 15.52 -17.83 21.52
N ALA A 101 15.93 -17.26 22.66
CA ALA A 101 15.02 -16.86 23.72
C ALA A 101 14.03 -15.77 23.24
N HIS A 102 14.51 -14.81 22.44
CA HIS A 102 13.68 -13.79 21.84
C HIS A 102 12.66 -14.37 20.83
N LEU A 103 13.09 -15.31 19.99
CA LEU A 103 12.21 -15.99 19.04
C LEU A 103 11.09 -16.78 19.77
N GLU A 104 11.40 -17.40 20.90
CA GLU A 104 10.38 -18.08 21.71
C GLU A 104 9.34 -17.10 22.25
N LYS A 105 9.76 -15.89 22.67
CA LYS A 105 8.85 -14.82 23.09
C LYS A 105 7.94 -14.37 21.91
N LEU A 106 8.51 -14.19 20.72
CA LEU A 106 7.71 -13.87 19.52
C LEU A 106 6.71 -14.98 19.19
N ARG A 107 7.11 -16.25 19.34
CA ARG A 107 6.23 -17.40 19.16
C ARG A 107 5.05 -17.36 20.15
N GLN A 108 5.31 -17.09 21.41
CA GLN A 108 4.26 -16.96 22.44
C GLN A 108 3.33 -15.79 22.14
N ASN A 109 3.85 -14.63 21.75
CA ASN A 109 3.01 -13.49 21.33
C ASN A 109 2.12 -13.87 20.14
N GLY A 110 2.70 -14.53 19.13
CA GLY A 110 1.95 -14.95 17.96
C GLY A 110 0.83 -15.92 18.29
N LEU A 111 1.07 -16.91 19.15
CA LEU A 111 0.04 -17.84 19.64
C LEU A 111 -1.07 -17.11 20.40
N ALA A 112 -0.70 -16.14 21.26
CA ALA A 112 -1.67 -15.31 21.98
C ALA A 112 -2.49 -14.40 21.04
N ASN A 113 -1.94 -14.01 19.90
CA ASN A 113 -2.61 -13.22 18.85
C ASN A 113 -3.40 -14.09 17.84
N GLY A 114 -3.45 -15.42 18.05
CA GLY A 114 -4.19 -16.34 17.18
C GLY A 114 -3.43 -16.78 15.91
N VAL A 115 -2.11 -16.54 15.81
CA VAL A 115 -1.31 -16.99 14.66
C VAL A 115 -1.06 -18.50 14.77
N ALA A 116 -1.56 -19.26 13.81
CA ALA A 116 -1.36 -20.71 13.77
C ALA A 116 0.03 -21.10 13.23
N GLU A 117 0.44 -22.33 13.52
CA GLU A 117 1.59 -23.03 12.91
C GLU A 117 2.98 -22.35 13.10
N LEU A 118 3.15 -21.54 14.15
CA LEU A 118 4.44 -20.96 14.50
C LEU A 118 5.39 -22.03 15.11
N ALA A 119 6.57 -22.18 14.54
CA ALA A 119 7.56 -23.15 14.99
C ALA A 119 8.97 -22.57 15.10
N ILE A 120 9.70 -22.95 16.15
CA ILE A 120 11.16 -22.75 16.21
C ILE A 120 11.81 -23.92 15.47
N ILE A 121 12.56 -23.64 14.42
CA ILE A 121 13.22 -24.62 13.56
C ILE A 121 14.74 -24.51 13.63
N GLY A 122 15.43 -25.61 13.34
CA GLY A 122 16.89 -25.67 13.32
C GLY A 122 17.48 -25.47 11.91
N PRO A 123 18.84 -25.45 11.81
CA PRO A 123 19.56 -25.11 10.57
C PRO A 123 19.17 -25.95 9.36
N GLY A 124 19.02 -27.27 9.51
CA GLY A 124 18.61 -28.16 8.41
C GLY A 124 17.30 -27.71 7.77
N ARG A 125 16.28 -27.45 8.61
CA ARG A 125 14.97 -27.01 8.10
C ARG A 125 15.00 -25.60 7.54
N ILE A 126 15.84 -24.70 8.06
CA ILE A 126 16.06 -23.35 7.52
C ILE A 126 16.50 -23.46 6.05
N HIS A 127 17.53 -24.26 5.76
CA HIS A 127 18.07 -24.39 4.41
C HIS A 127 17.20 -25.19 3.44
N GLU A 128 16.37 -26.12 3.95
CA GLU A 128 15.35 -26.78 3.13
C GLU A 128 14.30 -25.76 2.63
N LEU A 129 13.89 -24.83 3.48
CA LEU A 129 12.89 -23.81 3.15
C LEU A 129 13.49 -22.68 2.31
N GLU A 130 14.68 -22.20 2.68
CA GLU A 130 15.39 -21.12 1.98
C GLU A 130 16.90 -21.41 1.94
N ALA A 131 17.35 -21.98 0.85
CA ALA A 131 18.75 -22.42 0.69
C ALA A 131 19.78 -21.27 0.75
N ARG A 132 19.34 -20.04 0.49
CA ARG A 132 20.20 -18.83 0.53
C ARG A 132 20.27 -18.16 1.90
N ALA A 133 19.49 -18.64 2.87
CA ALA A 133 19.58 -18.13 4.25
C ALA A 133 21.01 -18.36 4.80
N SER A 134 21.46 -17.43 5.65
CA SER A 134 22.81 -17.51 6.25
C SER A 134 23.09 -18.86 6.92
N ALA A 135 24.18 -19.51 6.55
CA ALA A 135 24.65 -20.75 7.19
C ALA A 135 25.05 -20.55 8.66
N GLN A 136 25.20 -19.32 9.12
CA GLN A 136 25.45 -18.98 10.51
C GLN A 136 24.21 -18.99 11.39
N ALA A 137 23.00 -19.07 10.79
CA ALA A 137 21.77 -19.14 11.55
C ALA A 137 21.66 -20.47 12.31
N THR A 138 21.50 -20.39 13.63
CA THR A 138 21.39 -21.55 14.52
C THR A 138 19.97 -21.99 14.77
N CYS A 139 19.01 -21.06 14.60
CA CYS A 139 17.57 -21.29 14.73
C CYS A 139 16.78 -20.25 13.95
N ALA A 140 15.50 -20.50 13.74
CA ALA A 140 14.58 -19.51 13.20
C ALA A 140 13.18 -19.70 13.75
N LEU A 141 12.42 -18.59 13.87
CA LEU A 141 10.97 -18.65 13.99
C LEU A 141 10.37 -18.75 12.57
N TRP A 142 9.80 -19.88 12.25
CA TRP A 142 9.09 -20.15 11.00
C TRP A 142 7.61 -19.82 11.13
N CYS A 143 7.08 -19.10 10.15
CA CYS A 143 5.67 -18.75 10.04
C CYS A 143 5.17 -18.98 8.60
N PRO A 144 4.37 -20.03 8.34
CA PRO A 144 3.93 -20.39 6.98
C PRO A 144 2.87 -19.47 6.39
N SER A 145 2.09 -18.76 7.22
CA SER A 145 0.98 -17.90 6.77
C SER A 145 1.41 -16.56 6.20
N THR A 146 2.65 -16.12 6.46
CA THR A 146 3.22 -14.87 5.93
C THR A 146 3.43 -14.94 4.42
N GLY A 147 3.43 -13.77 3.77
CA GLY A 147 3.74 -13.65 2.35
C GLY A 147 4.02 -12.21 1.96
N TYR A 148 3.93 -11.93 0.68
CA TYR A 148 4.06 -10.57 0.15
C TYR A 148 3.12 -10.31 -1.01
N VAL A 149 2.80 -9.03 -1.19
CA VAL A 149 1.95 -8.47 -2.24
C VAL A 149 2.64 -7.28 -2.89
N ASP A 150 2.05 -6.78 -3.96
CA ASP A 150 2.31 -5.42 -4.42
C ASP A 150 1.37 -4.44 -3.67
N PRO A 151 1.89 -3.58 -2.77
CA PRO A 151 1.04 -2.81 -1.85
C PRO A 151 0.23 -1.72 -2.54
N PHE A 152 0.71 -1.16 -3.66
CA PHE A 152 -0.07 -0.21 -4.43
C PHE A 152 -1.12 -0.91 -5.30
N GLU A 153 -0.85 -2.11 -5.82
CA GLU A 153 -1.86 -2.89 -6.53
C GLU A 153 -3.03 -3.25 -5.62
N VAL A 154 -2.77 -3.67 -4.38
CA VAL A 154 -3.84 -3.94 -3.38
C VAL A 154 -4.70 -2.70 -3.16
N SER A 155 -4.08 -1.53 -3.01
CA SER A 155 -4.80 -0.26 -2.79
C SER A 155 -5.67 0.10 -4.00
N ILE A 156 -5.09 0.02 -5.21
CA ILE A 156 -5.79 0.29 -6.48
C ILE A 156 -6.95 -0.68 -6.66
N ALA A 157 -6.71 -1.98 -6.46
CA ALA A 157 -7.72 -3.02 -6.62
C ALA A 157 -8.90 -2.84 -5.66
N ALA A 158 -8.63 -2.48 -4.40
CA ALA A 158 -9.67 -2.22 -3.41
C ALA A 158 -10.53 -1.00 -3.80
N LEU A 159 -9.90 0.10 -4.24
CA LEU A 159 -10.65 1.29 -4.65
C LEU A 159 -11.37 1.11 -5.99
N GLU A 160 -10.78 0.41 -6.97
CA GLU A 160 -11.48 0.06 -8.21
C GLU A 160 -12.76 -0.75 -7.94
N ASN A 161 -12.69 -1.72 -7.03
CA ASN A 161 -13.87 -2.48 -6.61
C ASN A 161 -14.89 -1.59 -5.88
N ALA A 162 -14.46 -0.72 -4.98
CA ALA A 162 -15.34 0.22 -4.30
C ALA A 162 -16.05 1.16 -5.30
N VAL A 163 -15.32 1.72 -6.27
CA VAL A 163 -15.89 2.58 -7.33
C VAL A 163 -16.85 1.81 -8.22
N ALA A 164 -16.55 0.55 -8.57
CA ALA A 164 -17.46 -0.31 -9.31
C ALA A 164 -18.77 -0.59 -8.55
N ASN A 165 -18.76 -0.47 -7.23
CA ASN A 165 -19.91 -0.58 -6.33
C ASN A 165 -20.49 0.80 -5.91
N GLY A 166 -20.18 1.87 -6.63
CA GLY A 166 -20.84 3.17 -6.49
C GLY A 166 -20.11 4.19 -5.61
N VAL A 167 -18.92 3.90 -5.09
CA VAL A 167 -18.12 4.88 -4.35
C VAL A 167 -17.59 5.95 -5.32
N THR A 168 -17.76 7.22 -4.95
CA THR A 168 -17.15 8.36 -5.66
C THR A 168 -15.70 8.53 -5.23
N PHE A 169 -14.79 8.75 -6.17
CA PHE A 169 -13.39 9.05 -5.89
C PHE A 169 -13.02 10.43 -6.42
N MET A 170 -12.62 11.33 -5.53
CA MET A 170 -12.12 12.66 -5.83
C MET A 170 -10.61 12.72 -5.59
N ARG A 171 -9.85 12.91 -6.67
CA ARG A 171 -8.40 13.11 -6.65
C ARG A 171 -8.06 14.59 -6.76
N SER A 172 -6.81 14.98 -6.43
CA SER A 172 -6.35 16.37 -6.42
C SER A 172 -7.27 17.28 -5.62
N ALA A 173 -7.80 16.76 -4.52
CA ALA A 173 -8.78 17.38 -3.65
C ALA A 173 -8.26 17.42 -2.19
N PRO A 174 -7.14 18.15 -1.91
CA PRO A 174 -6.69 18.34 -0.54
C PRO A 174 -7.79 19.00 0.28
N VAL A 175 -8.06 18.45 1.47
CA VAL A 175 -8.97 19.08 2.43
C VAL A 175 -8.26 20.25 3.07
N GLU A 176 -8.76 21.47 2.84
CA GLU A 176 -8.17 22.72 3.30
C GLU A 176 -8.82 23.23 4.59
N ALA A 177 -10.10 22.92 4.80
CA ALA A 177 -10.85 23.23 6.02
C ALA A 177 -11.99 22.22 6.23
N ILE A 178 -12.41 22.08 7.49
CA ILE A 178 -13.55 21.25 7.87
C ILE A 178 -14.47 22.09 8.78
N GLU A 179 -15.72 22.28 8.34
CA GLU A 179 -16.77 22.85 9.17
C GLU A 179 -17.61 21.72 9.78
N VAL A 180 -17.86 21.81 11.09
CA VAL A 180 -18.67 20.86 11.84
C VAL A 180 -19.95 21.51 12.28
N ALA A 181 -21.10 21.06 11.76
CA ALA A 181 -22.41 21.60 12.14
C ALA A 181 -22.85 21.08 13.53
N GLY A 182 -23.53 21.94 14.28
CA GLY A 182 -23.94 21.66 15.66
C GLY A 182 -25.24 20.85 15.81
N SER A 183 -25.97 20.52 14.74
CA SER A 183 -27.27 19.84 14.81
C SER A 183 -27.22 18.40 14.33
N ASP A 184 -28.03 17.55 15.00
CA ASP A 184 -28.14 16.10 14.76
C ASP A 184 -29.42 15.71 14.01
N ASP A 185 -29.93 16.62 13.13
CA ASP A 185 -31.21 16.52 12.44
C ASP A 185 -31.21 15.62 11.19
N GLY A 186 -30.19 14.78 11.04
CA GLY A 186 -30.04 13.90 9.87
C GLY A 186 -29.44 14.56 8.64
N ALA A 187 -29.15 15.88 8.71
CA ALA A 187 -28.47 16.64 7.69
C ALA A 187 -26.95 16.35 7.67
N ALA A 188 -26.24 16.85 6.64
CA ALA A 188 -24.80 16.78 6.57
C ALA A 188 -24.16 17.49 7.77
N ARG A 189 -23.35 16.73 8.52
CA ARG A 189 -22.68 17.23 9.73
C ARG A 189 -21.34 17.89 9.43
N PHE A 190 -20.65 17.41 8.40
CA PHE A 190 -19.33 17.90 8.02
C PHE A 190 -19.39 18.54 6.63
N THR A 191 -18.68 19.65 6.47
CA THR A 191 -18.41 20.26 5.17
C THR A 191 -16.91 20.36 5.01
N LEU A 192 -16.35 19.65 4.03
CA LEU A 192 -14.93 19.64 3.67
C LEU A 192 -14.73 20.61 2.51
N ALA A 193 -13.97 21.67 2.71
CA ALA A 193 -13.56 22.56 1.64
C ALA A 193 -12.38 21.95 0.88
N THR A 194 -12.51 21.83 -0.45
CA THR A 194 -11.44 21.36 -1.33
C THR A 194 -11.38 22.19 -2.62
N PRO A 195 -10.22 22.28 -3.30
CA PRO A 195 -10.11 22.97 -4.60
C PRO A 195 -10.98 22.33 -5.71
N ALA A 196 -11.33 21.06 -5.55
CA ALA A 196 -12.18 20.32 -6.49
C ALA A 196 -13.69 20.52 -6.24
N GLY A 197 -14.05 21.28 -5.20
CA GLY A 197 -15.41 21.55 -4.74
C GLY A 197 -15.64 21.05 -3.32
N ASP A 198 -16.66 21.61 -2.66
CA ASP A 198 -17.01 21.24 -1.29
C ASP A 198 -17.70 19.87 -1.25
N VAL A 199 -17.32 19.07 -0.26
CA VAL A 199 -17.92 17.76 0.05
C VAL A 199 -18.66 17.84 1.37
N ARG A 200 -19.96 17.54 1.36
CA ARG A 200 -20.77 17.43 2.58
C ARG A 200 -20.99 15.99 2.96
N CYS A 201 -20.89 15.66 4.25
CA CYS A 201 -21.18 14.31 4.69
C CYS A 201 -21.77 14.25 6.09
N ARG A 202 -22.47 13.15 6.37
CA ARG A 202 -23.01 12.84 7.70
C ARG A 202 -21.94 12.27 8.62
N TYR A 203 -21.07 11.42 8.08
CA TYR A 203 -19.97 10.78 8.78
C TYR A 203 -18.65 11.06 8.07
N LEU A 204 -17.60 11.29 8.86
CA LEU A 204 -16.26 11.57 8.36
C LEU A 204 -15.29 10.49 8.86
N ILE A 205 -14.53 9.87 7.96
CA ILE A 205 -13.49 8.91 8.30
C ILE A 205 -12.13 9.52 7.96
N ASN A 206 -11.29 9.71 8.95
CA ASN A 206 -9.92 10.19 8.80
C ASN A 206 -8.97 9.00 8.56
N ALA A 207 -8.60 8.76 7.32
CA ALA A 207 -7.61 7.77 6.89
C ALA A 207 -6.40 8.45 6.20
N ALA A 208 -6.11 9.70 6.55
CA ALA A 208 -5.15 10.57 5.86
C ALA A 208 -3.67 10.25 6.15
N GLY A 209 -3.36 9.12 6.80
CA GLY A 209 -1.99 8.67 7.02
C GLY A 209 -1.16 9.69 7.80
N ASN A 210 -0.07 10.20 7.19
CA ASN A 210 0.75 11.25 7.82
C ASN A 210 0.03 12.59 7.98
N GLY A 211 -1.05 12.84 7.23
CA GLY A 211 -1.90 14.03 7.37
C GLY A 211 -2.99 13.90 8.44
N ALA A 212 -3.11 12.76 9.12
CA ALA A 212 -4.23 12.48 10.01
C ALA A 212 -4.37 13.48 11.17
N ALA A 213 -3.27 13.97 11.73
CA ALA A 213 -3.31 14.99 12.79
C ALA A 213 -3.92 16.32 12.28
N GLY A 214 -3.58 16.73 11.06
CA GLY A 214 -4.15 17.94 10.44
C GLY A 214 -5.66 17.82 10.23
N ILE A 215 -6.13 16.69 9.74
CA ILE A 215 -7.57 16.42 9.57
C ILE A 215 -8.30 16.44 10.92
N SER A 216 -7.73 15.78 11.95
CA SER A 216 -8.30 15.78 13.30
C SER A 216 -8.38 17.20 13.88
N HIS A 217 -7.32 17.98 13.74
CA HIS A 217 -7.26 19.38 14.17
C HIS A 217 -8.29 20.26 13.45
N MET A 218 -8.38 20.19 12.11
CA MET A 218 -9.35 20.95 11.33
C MET A 218 -10.80 20.67 11.74
N ALA A 219 -11.08 19.44 12.15
CA ALA A 219 -12.41 19.03 12.63
C ALA A 219 -12.65 19.38 14.12
N GLY A 220 -11.69 19.96 14.83
CA GLY A 220 -11.77 20.24 16.28
C GLY A 220 -11.84 18.96 17.13
N ALA A 221 -11.29 17.87 16.65
CA ALA A 221 -11.28 16.55 17.30
C ALA A 221 -10.02 16.36 18.17
N GLU A 222 -9.60 15.11 18.40
CA GLU A 222 -8.43 14.79 19.21
C GLU A 222 -7.15 15.42 18.67
N GLU A 223 -6.39 16.03 19.56
CA GLU A 223 -5.05 16.55 19.26
C GLU A 223 -4.00 15.46 19.46
N PHE A 224 -3.29 15.14 18.41
CA PHE A 224 -2.13 14.25 18.44
C PHE A 224 -1.09 14.70 17.42
N GLN A 225 0.16 14.32 17.64
CA GLN A 225 1.26 14.66 16.73
C GLN A 225 1.71 13.43 15.95
N MET A 226 2.02 13.65 14.67
CA MET A 226 2.59 12.61 13.81
C MET A 226 4.12 12.70 13.80
N ILE A 227 4.78 11.57 13.97
CA ILE A 227 6.23 11.42 13.77
C ILE A 227 6.47 10.88 12.38
N TRP A 228 7.28 11.57 11.59
CA TRP A 228 7.77 11.09 10.31
C TRP A 228 8.92 10.10 10.53
N ARG A 229 8.59 8.81 10.62
CA ARG A 229 9.59 7.74 10.73
C ARG A 229 9.92 7.21 9.35
N GLN A 230 10.99 7.75 8.76
CA GLN A 230 11.44 7.39 7.42
C GLN A 230 11.97 5.95 7.37
N GLY A 231 11.60 5.22 6.32
CA GLY A 231 12.17 3.93 5.94
C GLY A 231 12.74 3.99 4.54
N ASN A 232 14.03 3.72 4.40
CA ASN A 232 14.69 3.55 3.12
C ASN A 232 14.49 2.11 2.63
N ILE A 233 14.35 1.94 1.33
CA ILE A 233 14.09 0.67 0.66
C ILE A 233 15.00 0.60 -0.58
N VAL A 234 15.58 -0.58 -0.80
CA VAL A 234 16.41 -0.86 -1.97
C VAL A 234 15.79 -2.01 -2.74
N VAL A 235 15.66 -1.84 -4.05
CA VAL A 235 15.15 -2.86 -4.98
C VAL A 235 16.29 -3.37 -5.84
N LEU A 236 16.49 -4.68 -5.85
CA LEU A 236 17.40 -5.37 -6.75
C LEU A 236 16.65 -5.88 -7.98
N ASP A 237 17.38 -6.11 -9.06
CA ASP A 237 16.85 -6.71 -10.29
C ASP A 237 16.25 -8.11 -10.02
N LYS A 238 15.45 -8.60 -10.95
CA LYS A 238 14.77 -9.89 -10.87
C LYS A 238 15.76 -11.05 -10.65
N GLU A 239 15.42 -11.93 -9.75
CA GLU A 239 16.15 -13.18 -9.44
C GLU A 239 15.40 -14.38 -10.04
N PRO A 240 16.10 -15.47 -10.40
CA PRO A 240 15.45 -16.68 -10.93
C PRO A 240 14.43 -17.29 -9.96
N ARG A 241 14.67 -17.15 -8.65
CA ARG A 241 13.75 -17.54 -7.58
C ARG A 241 13.61 -16.40 -6.59
N ALA A 242 12.38 -15.96 -6.37
CA ALA A 242 12.09 -14.97 -5.34
C ALA A 242 12.35 -15.53 -3.94
N LEU A 243 13.02 -14.73 -3.10
CA LEU A 243 13.29 -15.08 -1.71
C LEU A 243 12.02 -15.02 -0.87
N MET A 244 11.89 -15.93 0.09
CA MET A 244 10.92 -15.71 1.17
C MET A 244 11.36 -14.55 2.07
N PRO A 245 10.45 -13.90 2.81
CA PRO A 245 10.82 -12.86 3.76
C PRO A 245 11.71 -13.42 4.88
N LEU A 246 12.95 -12.88 4.98
CA LEU A 246 13.90 -13.17 6.02
C LEU A 246 14.10 -11.94 6.91
N TYR A 247 13.97 -12.11 8.20
CA TYR A 247 14.10 -11.08 9.22
C TYR A 247 15.27 -11.39 10.14
N PRO A 248 15.99 -10.39 10.67
CA PRO A 248 16.78 -10.58 11.89
C PRO A 248 15.84 -10.57 13.11
N VAL A 249 16.37 -10.93 14.27
CA VAL A 249 15.66 -10.69 15.53
C VAL A 249 15.40 -9.19 15.70
N PRO A 250 14.14 -8.79 16.00
CA PRO A 250 13.79 -7.38 16.19
C PRO A 250 14.55 -6.73 17.32
N THR A 251 14.81 -5.43 17.17
CA THR A 251 15.33 -4.57 18.25
C THR A 251 14.18 -3.70 18.79
N PRO A 252 14.36 -3.02 19.95
CA PRO A 252 13.37 -2.07 20.46
C PRO A 252 13.03 -0.93 19.49
N ILE A 253 13.93 -0.62 18.55
CA ILE A 253 13.79 0.50 17.61
C ILE A 253 13.12 0.08 16.30
N SER A 254 13.42 -1.14 15.81
CA SER A 254 12.93 -1.61 14.51
C SER A 254 12.97 -3.13 14.37
N LYS A 255 12.23 -3.64 13.37
CA LYS A 255 12.30 -5.05 12.94
C LYS A 255 13.64 -5.43 12.29
N GLY A 256 14.57 -4.49 12.17
CA GLY A 256 15.85 -4.67 11.47
C GLY A 256 15.70 -4.64 9.95
N VAL A 257 16.80 -4.98 9.27
CA VAL A 257 16.85 -5.06 7.80
C VAL A 257 16.24 -6.40 7.36
N ILE A 258 15.21 -6.31 6.53
CA ILE A 258 14.47 -7.46 6.01
C ILE A 258 14.86 -7.66 4.54
N VAL A 259 15.05 -8.89 4.12
CA VAL A 259 15.23 -9.27 2.71
C VAL A 259 14.03 -10.08 2.28
N THR A 260 13.39 -9.71 1.18
CA THR A 260 12.20 -10.39 0.69
C THR A 260 12.13 -10.39 -0.84
N GLY A 261 11.50 -11.39 -1.42
CA GLY A 261 11.05 -11.33 -2.80
C GLY A 261 9.87 -10.37 -2.99
N THR A 262 9.52 -10.15 -4.25
CA THR A 262 8.28 -9.49 -4.66
C THR A 262 7.48 -10.41 -5.56
N VAL A 263 6.19 -10.12 -5.71
CA VAL A 263 5.31 -10.86 -6.64
C VAL A 263 5.78 -10.78 -8.11
N HIS A 264 6.70 -9.90 -8.42
CA HIS A 264 7.27 -9.69 -9.75
C HIS A 264 8.70 -10.23 -9.92
N GLY A 265 9.24 -10.94 -8.93
CA GLY A 265 10.56 -11.59 -8.98
C GLY A 265 11.75 -10.70 -8.60
N ASN A 266 11.53 -9.44 -8.24
CA ASN A 266 12.59 -8.59 -7.68
C ASN A 266 12.90 -9.00 -6.24
N THR A 267 14.08 -8.64 -5.74
CA THR A 267 14.40 -8.68 -4.31
C THR A 267 14.32 -7.28 -3.73
N VAL A 268 13.66 -7.13 -2.59
CA VAL A 268 13.55 -5.89 -1.84
C VAL A 268 14.28 -6.02 -0.51
N ILE A 269 15.09 -5.01 -0.19
CA ILE A 269 15.76 -4.85 1.09
C ILE A 269 15.10 -3.67 1.80
N THR A 270 14.51 -3.92 2.97
CA THR A 270 13.70 -2.96 3.73
C THR A 270 13.93 -3.14 5.22
N ALA A 271 13.76 -2.22 6.12
CA ALA A 271 13.81 -0.81 5.93
C ALA A 271 14.52 -0.18 7.14
N THR A 272 15.12 0.96 6.94
CA THR A 272 15.60 1.79 8.05
C THR A 272 14.42 2.34 8.88
N ALA A 273 14.72 2.98 10.01
CA ALA A 273 13.71 3.55 10.91
C ALA A 273 14.23 4.86 11.55
N ALA A 274 14.62 5.82 10.70
CA ALA A 274 15.11 7.12 11.15
C ALA A 274 13.97 8.12 11.32
N VAL A 275 13.97 8.89 12.42
CA VAL A 275 13.10 10.05 12.54
C VAL A 275 13.69 11.17 11.69
N ARG A 276 12.87 11.76 10.81
CA ARG A 276 13.24 12.81 9.87
C ARG A 276 12.20 13.92 9.90
N GLU A 277 12.50 15.02 9.19
CA GLU A 277 11.53 16.10 8.99
C GLU A 277 10.31 15.59 8.19
N PRO A 278 9.11 16.08 8.47
CA PRO A 278 7.92 15.73 7.70
C PRO A 278 8.10 15.96 6.20
N GLY A 279 7.75 14.95 5.40
CA GLY A 279 7.87 15.01 3.94
C GLY A 279 9.24 14.64 3.39
N ASP A 280 10.25 14.38 4.23
CA ASP A 280 11.55 13.91 3.76
C ASP A 280 11.43 12.50 3.16
N THR A 281 11.59 12.41 1.83
CA THR A 281 11.60 11.17 1.05
C THR A 281 12.94 10.93 0.37
N GLN A 282 14.00 11.65 0.76
CA GLN A 282 15.33 11.48 0.20
C GLN A 282 15.96 10.17 0.68
N THR A 283 16.75 9.56 -0.19
CA THR A 283 17.59 8.40 0.17
C THR A 283 18.98 8.87 0.54
N TYR A 284 19.49 8.41 1.68
CA TYR A 284 20.82 8.77 2.16
C TYR A 284 21.78 7.60 1.98
N ALA A 285 23.01 7.89 1.53
CA ALA A 285 24.02 6.87 1.25
C ALA A 285 24.31 5.96 2.47
N ASN A 286 24.34 6.55 3.67
CA ASN A 286 24.57 5.78 4.91
C ASN A 286 23.43 4.81 5.19
N ASP A 287 22.18 5.22 4.95
CA ASP A 287 21.01 4.35 5.14
C ASP A 287 21.00 3.21 4.12
N VAL A 288 21.29 3.51 2.84
CA VAL A 288 21.42 2.51 1.78
C VAL A 288 22.52 1.51 2.09
N ASN A 289 23.72 1.97 2.52
CA ASN A 289 24.82 1.10 2.90
C ASN A 289 24.47 0.22 4.09
N ALA A 290 23.77 0.76 5.09
CA ALA A 290 23.31 -0.01 6.25
C ALA A 290 22.35 -1.13 5.84
N LEU A 291 21.41 -0.86 4.90
CA LEU A 291 20.50 -1.86 4.33
C LEU A 291 21.26 -2.96 3.60
N LEU A 292 22.20 -2.62 2.71
CA LEU A 292 22.99 -3.60 1.95
C LEU A 292 23.86 -4.46 2.86
N THR A 293 24.45 -3.86 3.90
CA THR A 293 25.26 -4.58 4.90
C THR A 293 24.40 -5.51 5.74
N GLY A 294 23.25 -5.04 6.22
CA GLY A 294 22.30 -5.83 7.01
C GLY A 294 21.72 -7.00 6.23
N ALA A 295 21.41 -6.78 4.94
CA ALA A 295 20.88 -7.83 4.07
C ALA A 295 21.84 -9.00 3.90
N ARG A 296 23.15 -8.74 3.78
CA ARG A 296 24.18 -9.79 3.65
C ARG A 296 24.36 -10.63 4.90
N LYS A 297 23.91 -10.16 6.06
CA LYS A 297 23.87 -11.01 7.27
C LYS A 297 22.83 -12.12 7.16
N LEU A 298 21.73 -11.84 6.48
CA LEU A 298 20.63 -12.80 6.27
C LEU A 298 20.84 -13.66 5.02
N VAL A 299 21.36 -13.05 3.94
CA VAL A 299 21.58 -13.65 2.62
C VAL A 299 23.02 -13.29 2.16
N PRO A 300 24.05 -14.07 2.54
CA PRO A 300 25.44 -13.70 2.29
C PRO A 300 25.84 -13.59 0.81
N ASP A 301 25.20 -14.34 -0.06
CA ASP A 301 25.46 -14.37 -1.51
C ASP A 301 24.69 -13.29 -2.30
N LEU A 302 24.01 -12.37 -1.62
CA LEU A 302 23.20 -11.34 -2.28
C LEU A 302 24.06 -10.38 -3.12
N ASP A 303 23.84 -10.36 -4.42
CA ASP A 303 24.56 -9.46 -5.35
C ASP A 303 24.01 -8.04 -5.27
N THR A 304 24.55 -7.24 -4.39
CA THR A 304 24.17 -5.84 -4.18
C THR A 304 24.57 -4.89 -5.31
N ARG A 305 25.29 -5.36 -6.36
CA ARG A 305 25.56 -4.57 -7.56
C ARG A 305 24.35 -4.49 -8.49
N ARG A 306 23.32 -5.31 -8.23
CA ARG A 306 22.10 -5.39 -9.03
C ARG A 306 21.01 -4.43 -8.55
N VAL A 307 21.36 -3.37 -7.81
CA VAL A 307 20.41 -2.33 -7.41
C VAL A 307 19.84 -1.64 -8.65
N VAL A 308 18.53 -1.66 -8.78
CA VAL A 308 17.81 -0.93 -9.87
C VAL A 308 17.16 0.34 -9.34
N ARG A 309 16.79 0.40 -8.06
CA ARG A 309 16.20 1.59 -7.45
C ARG A 309 16.41 1.60 -5.93
N ALA A 310 16.51 2.82 -5.38
CA ALA A 310 16.34 3.09 -3.97
C ALA A 310 15.27 4.19 -3.81
N PHE A 311 14.48 4.12 -2.75
CA PHE A 311 13.48 5.12 -2.40
C PHE A 311 13.21 5.13 -0.89
N ALA A 312 12.56 6.16 -0.41
CA ALA A 312 12.20 6.29 1.00
C ALA A 312 10.76 6.76 1.17
N GLY A 313 10.17 6.47 2.33
CA GLY A 313 8.84 6.95 2.69
C GLY A 313 8.66 7.04 4.20
N GLY A 314 7.76 7.92 4.63
CA GLY A 314 7.45 8.15 6.04
C GLY A 314 6.32 7.25 6.53
N ARG A 315 6.59 6.47 7.58
CA ARG A 315 5.56 5.73 8.30
C ARG A 315 4.74 6.69 9.15
N PRO A 316 3.40 6.62 9.11
CA PRO A 316 2.55 7.43 9.97
C PRO A 316 2.54 6.88 11.40
N VAL A 317 3.28 7.53 12.29
CA VAL A 317 3.42 7.13 13.70
C VAL A 317 2.84 8.24 14.58
N ILE A 318 1.93 7.91 15.48
CA ILE A 318 1.45 8.85 16.50
C ILE A 318 2.50 8.94 17.62
N GLN A 319 2.88 10.15 18.01
CA GLN A 319 3.81 10.37 19.09
C GLN A 319 3.27 9.81 20.41
N GLY A 320 4.14 9.15 21.17
CA GLY A 320 3.78 8.60 22.49
C GLY A 320 3.06 7.25 22.47
N THR A 321 2.68 6.72 21.30
CA THR A 321 2.09 5.39 21.19
C THR A 321 2.72 4.58 20.05
N ASN A 322 2.75 3.26 20.22
CA ASN A 322 3.13 2.33 19.14
C ASN A 322 1.91 1.57 18.59
N ASP A 323 0.70 1.92 19.01
CA ASP A 323 -0.53 1.25 18.58
C ASP A 323 -1.26 2.06 17.49
N PHE A 324 -2.27 1.47 16.88
CA PHE A 324 -3.17 2.10 15.92
C PHE A 324 -4.30 2.81 16.65
N PHE A 325 -4.72 3.96 16.15
CA PHE A 325 -5.94 4.61 16.58
C PHE A 325 -7.05 4.31 15.58
N ILE A 326 -7.90 3.35 15.91
CA ILE A 326 -9.08 2.97 15.12
C ILE A 326 -10.29 3.06 16.04
N GLY A 327 -11.09 4.13 15.89
CA GLY A 327 -12.21 4.39 16.78
C GLY A 327 -13.00 5.62 16.38
N GLN A 328 -14.18 5.82 17.01
CA GLN A 328 -14.89 7.08 16.94
C GLN A 328 -14.17 8.15 17.76
N SER A 329 -14.18 9.38 17.30
CA SER A 329 -13.72 10.53 18.08
C SER A 329 -14.55 10.65 19.38
N ALA A 330 -13.84 10.85 20.50
CA ALA A 330 -14.49 11.14 21.77
C ALA A 330 -14.95 12.62 21.87
N VAL A 331 -14.46 13.46 20.97
CA VAL A 331 -14.71 14.92 20.97
C VAL A 331 -15.78 15.29 19.95
N VAL A 332 -15.70 14.72 18.72
CA VAL A 332 -16.58 15.06 17.61
C VAL A 332 -17.36 13.81 17.19
N PRO A 333 -18.62 13.66 17.64
CA PRO A 333 -19.47 12.55 17.22
C PRO A 333 -19.63 12.49 15.70
N GLY A 334 -19.60 11.27 15.12
CA GLY A 334 -19.69 11.07 13.67
C GLY A 334 -18.35 11.18 12.92
N LEU A 335 -17.28 11.58 13.62
CA LEU A 335 -15.92 11.48 13.11
C LEU A 335 -15.27 10.19 13.59
N PHE A 336 -14.65 9.44 12.67
CA PHE A 336 -13.96 8.19 12.93
C PHE A 336 -12.48 8.30 12.53
N GLN A 337 -11.59 7.82 13.39
CA GLN A 337 -10.15 7.88 13.19
C GLN A 337 -9.61 6.52 12.73
N ALA A 338 -8.75 6.50 11.69
CA ALA A 338 -7.90 5.40 11.30
C ALA A 338 -6.47 5.93 11.17
N ALA A 339 -5.87 6.33 12.29
CA ALA A 339 -4.60 7.05 12.35
C ALA A 339 -3.48 6.20 12.94
N GLY A 340 -2.22 6.60 12.69
CA GLY A 340 -1.05 5.90 13.21
C GLY A 340 -0.82 4.53 12.57
N ILE A 341 -1.38 4.28 11.38
CA ILE A 341 -1.33 2.99 10.69
C ILE A 341 0.05 2.79 10.04
N GLN A 342 1.06 2.56 10.88
CA GLN A 342 2.39 2.16 10.49
C GLN A 342 2.47 0.63 10.20
N SER A 343 3.67 0.02 10.16
CA SER A 343 3.78 -1.45 10.10
C SER A 343 3.11 -2.09 11.35
N PRO A 344 2.27 -3.10 11.13
CA PRO A 344 1.99 -3.89 9.93
C PRO A 344 0.75 -3.45 9.11
N GLY A 345 0.55 -2.16 8.87
CA GLY A 345 -0.65 -1.59 8.24
C GLY A 345 -1.08 -2.26 6.93
N VAL A 346 -0.13 -2.60 6.04
CA VAL A 346 -0.45 -3.33 4.80
C VAL A 346 -1.12 -4.66 5.12
N ALA A 347 -0.50 -5.49 5.95
CA ALA A 347 -1.05 -6.79 6.34
C ALA A 347 -2.39 -6.67 7.07
N SER A 348 -2.62 -5.56 7.76
CA SER A 348 -3.81 -5.32 8.58
C SER A 348 -4.96 -4.66 7.82
N ALA A 349 -4.74 -4.13 6.62
CA ALA A 349 -5.71 -3.28 5.92
C ALA A 349 -7.12 -3.90 5.77
N PRO A 350 -7.28 -5.19 5.41
CA PRO A 350 -8.60 -5.81 5.37
C PRO A 350 -9.31 -5.83 6.72
N ALA A 351 -8.58 -6.17 7.80
CA ALA A 351 -9.15 -6.23 9.14
C ALA A 351 -9.35 -4.85 9.79
N ILE A 352 -8.57 -3.84 9.39
CA ILE A 352 -8.82 -2.44 9.76
C ILE A 352 -10.18 -2.00 9.21
N ALA A 353 -10.51 -2.41 7.99
CA ALA A 353 -11.80 -2.10 7.39
C ALA A 353 -12.96 -2.81 8.11
N GLU A 354 -12.82 -4.10 8.47
CA GLU A 354 -13.80 -4.81 9.34
C GLU A 354 -13.93 -4.12 10.70
N ARG A 355 -12.81 -3.70 11.30
CA ARG A 355 -12.82 -3.00 12.59
C ARG A 355 -13.51 -1.63 12.50
N MET A 356 -13.30 -0.88 11.44
CA MET A 356 -13.98 0.40 11.23
C MET A 356 -15.49 0.21 11.09
N GLU A 357 -15.94 -0.78 10.35
CA GLU A 357 -17.34 -1.15 10.26
C GLU A 357 -17.94 -1.44 11.65
N LEU A 358 -17.24 -2.25 12.46
CA LEU A 358 -17.68 -2.56 13.82
C LEU A 358 -17.79 -1.29 14.69
N VAL A 359 -16.79 -0.43 14.67
CA VAL A 359 -16.76 0.85 15.38
C VAL A 359 -17.93 1.75 14.96
N MET A 360 -18.25 1.80 13.66
CA MET A 360 -19.38 2.57 13.17
C MET A 360 -20.72 1.99 13.67
N ARG A 361 -20.89 0.67 13.68
CA ARG A 361 -22.08 0.00 14.26
C ARG A 361 -22.22 0.28 15.77
N GLU A 362 -21.11 0.18 16.52
CA GLU A 362 -21.06 0.49 17.94
C GLU A 362 -21.43 1.97 18.22
N ALA A 363 -21.14 2.88 17.29
CA ALA A 363 -21.52 4.28 17.33
C ALA A 363 -22.98 4.55 16.88
N GLY A 364 -23.75 3.51 16.56
CA GLY A 364 -25.15 3.64 16.14
C GLY A 364 -25.36 3.97 14.66
N VAL A 365 -24.33 3.81 13.80
CA VAL A 365 -24.52 3.95 12.37
C VAL A 365 -25.25 2.75 11.82
N GLU A 366 -26.40 2.99 11.19
CA GLU A 366 -27.18 1.93 10.54
C GLU A 366 -26.51 1.54 9.22
N LEU A 367 -26.14 0.26 9.10
CA LEU A 367 -25.49 -0.32 7.93
C LEU A 367 -26.38 -1.42 7.36
N HIS A 368 -27.16 -1.07 6.33
CA HIS A 368 -28.03 -1.98 5.60
C HIS A 368 -27.29 -2.54 4.39
N GLU A 369 -27.17 -3.86 4.29
CA GLU A 369 -26.49 -4.50 3.16
C GLU A 369 -27.26 -4.24 1.85
N ARG A 370 -26.54 -3.86 0.79
CA ARG A 370 -27.11 -3.68 -0.54
C ARG A 370 -27.17 -5.02 -1.28
N ALA A 371 -28.27 -5.21 -2.02
CA ALA A 371 -28.51 -6.47 -2.74
C ALA A 371 -27.61 -6.68 -3.97
N ASP A 372 -27.07 -5.62 -4.53
CA ASP A 372 -26.26 -5.60 -5.75
C ASP A 372 -24.74 -5.51 -5.47
N TRP A 373 -24.30 -5.73 -4.23
CA TRP A 373 -22.89 -5.79 -3.88
C TRP A 373 -22.14 -6.88 -4.66
N ASN A 374 -21.07 -6.46 -5.35
CA ASN A 374 -20.20 -7.38 -6.06
C ASN A 374 -18.76 -7.32 -5.51
N PRO A 375 -18.29 -8.34 -4.78
CA PRO A 375 -16.94 -8.38 -4.24
C PRO A 375 -15.86 -8.56 -5.32
N ILE A 376 -16.25 -8.98 -6.54
CA ILE A 376 -15.32 -9.39 -7.58
C ILE A 376 -14.89 -8.18 -8.41
N ARG A 377 -13.60 -7.95 -8.46
CA ARG A 377 -12.97 -7.05 -9.42
C ARG A 377 -12.49 -7.85 -10.63
N ARG A 378 -12.82 -7.40 -11.83
CA ARG A 378 -12.19 -7.95 -13.03
C ARG A 378 -10.71 -7.54 -13.04
N ALA A 379 -9.82 -8.52 -12.80
CA ALA A 379 -8.38 -8.31 -12.91
C ALA A 379 -7.99 -7.85 -14.33
N PRO A 380 -6.98 -6.98 -14.47
CA PRO A 380 -6.42 -6.66 -15.78
C PRO A 380 -5.72 -7.86 -16.41
N ASP A 381 -5.66 -7.87 -17.72
CA ASP A 381 -4.74 -8.75 -18.43
C ASP A 381 -3.30 -8.31 -18.13
N ASP A 382 -2.43 -9.26 -17.77
CA ASP A 382 -0.99 -9.12 -17.60
C ASP A 382 -0.32 -9.85 -18.76
N PHE A 383 0.13 -9.11 -19.75
CA PHE A 383 0.66 -9.67 -20.99
C PHE A 383 1.95 -10.48 -20.76
N ASP A 384 2.84 -10.03 -19.86
CA ASP A 384 4.09 -10.74 -19.57
C ASP A 384 3.83 -12.16 -19.05
N ARG A 385 2.85 -12.31 -18.16
CA ARG A 385 2.49 -13.59 -17.51
C ARG A 385 1.48 -14.42 -18.26
N ALA A 386 0.77 -13.85 -19.21
CA ALA A 386 -0.23 -14.55 -19.97
C ALA A 386 0.40 -15.74 -20.74
N PRO A 387 -0.25 -16.93 -20.76
CA PRO A 387 0.18 -18.03 -21.60
C PRO A 387 0.12 -17.66 -23.08
N LEU A 388 0.90 -18.34 -23.93
CA LEU A 388 1.05 -17.99 -25.35
C LEU A 388 -0.29 -17.88 -26.08
N ALA A 389 -1.19 -18.84 -25.89
CA ALA A 389 -2.53 -18.81 -26.49
C ALA A 389 -3.32 -17.54 -26.11
N ARG A 390 -3.22 -17.09 -24.84
CA ARG A 390 -3.88 -15.86 -24.41
C ARG A 390 -3.22 -14.61 -25.03
N LYS A 391 -1.90 -14.61 -25.21
CA LYS A 391 -1.19 -13.51 -25.91
C LYS A 391 -1.65 -13.42 -27.37
N GLU A 392 -1.81 -14.55 -28.05
CA GLU A 392 -2.30 -14.61 -29.43
C GLU A 392 -3.74 -14.07 -29.51
N GLU A 393 -4.65 -14.52 -28.65
CA GLU A 393 -6.04 -14.00 -28.56
C GLU A 393 -6.07 -12.47 -28.32
N LEU A 394 -5.22 -11.97 -27.41
CA LEU A 394 -5.13 -10.52 -27.13
C LEU A 394 -4.68 -9.76 -28.38
N ILE A 395 -3.64 -10.21 -29.08
CA ILE A 395 -3.14 -9.58 -30.29
C ILE A 395 -4.16 -9.60 -31.43
N GLU A 396 -4.86 -10.72 -31.58
CA GLU A 396 -5.95 -10.84 -32.57
C GLU A 396 -7.11 -9.88 -32.26
N SER A 397 -7.44 -9.69 -30.98
CA SER A 397 -8.52 -8.78 -30.55
C SER A 397 -8.18 -7.30 -30.75
N ASP A 398 -6.92 -6.92 -30.52
CA ASP A 398 -6.40 -5.56 -30.71
C ASP A 398 -4.88 -5.61 -30.98
N PRO A 399 -4.43 -5.19 -32.21
CA PRO A 399 -3.01 -5.17 -32.56
C PRO A 399 -2.11 -4.38 -31.61
N ALA A 400 -2.65 -3.47 -30.80
CA ALA A 400 -1.90 -2.73 -29.78
C ALA A 400 -1.30 -3.64 -28.69
N TRP A 401 -1.85 -4.86 -28.49
CA TRP A 401 -1.24 -5.89 -27.63
C TRP A 401 0.07 -6.44 -28.19
N GLY A 402 0.28 -6.38 -29.50
CA GLY A 402 1.55 -6.74 -30.14
C GLY A 402 2.62 -5.65 -30.12
N GLN A 403 2.28 -4.44 -29.69
CA GLN A 403 3.18 -3.28 -29.70
C GLN A 403 3.88 -3.09 -28.34
N ILE A 404 5.00 -3.77 -28.11
CA ILE A 404 5.74 -3.67 -26.86
C ILE A 404 6.33 -2.27 -26.66
N VAL A 405 5.89 -1.59 -25.61
CA VAL A 405 6.37 -0.26 -25.18
C VAL A 405 7.49 -0.40 -24.16
N CYS A 406 7.28 -1.16 -23.08
CA CYS A 406 8.30 -1.43 -22.07
C CYS A 406 8.92 -2.81 -22.29
N ARG A 407 10.17 -2.85 -22.78
CA ARG A 407 10.87 -4.11 -23.08
C ARG A 407 11.36 -4.84 -21.84
N CYS A 408 11.66 -4.13 -20.75
CA CYS A 408 12.18 -4.72 -19.52
C CYS A 408 11.10 -5.50 -18.75
N GLU A 409 9.84 -5.09 -18.88
CA GLU A 409 8.67 -5.66 -18.20
C GLU A 409 7.65 -6.21 -19.19
N THR A 410 7.99 -6.29 -20.46
CA THR A 410 7.17 -6.83 -21.57
C THR A 410 5.76 -6.24 -21.64
N VAL A 411 5.63 -4.91 -21.40
CA VAL A 411 4.34 -4.23 -21.38
C VAL A 411 3.98 -3.68 -22.76
N PRO A 412 2.85 -4.11 -23.37
CA PRO A 412 2.35 -3.59 -24.64
C PRO A 412 1.59 -2.27 -24.48
N GLU A 413 1.33 -1.59 -25.59
CA GLU A 413 0.57 -0.34 -25.63
C GLU A 413 -0.87 -0.53 -25.11
N ALA A 414 -1.54 -1.61 -25.50
CA ALA A 414 -2.92 -1.89 -25.07
C ALA A 414 -3.04 -1.99 -23.53
N GLU A 415 -2.06 -2.56 -22.84
CA GLU A 415 -2.05 -2.65 -21.39
C GLU A 415 -1.90 -1.27 -20.72
N ILE A 416 -1.07 -0.39 -21.32
CA ILE A 416 -0.94 1.01 -20.87
C ILE A 416 -2.26 1.76 -21.07
N VAL A 417 -2.87 1.63 -22.25
CA VAL A 417 -4.19 2.23 -22.54
C VAL A 417 -5.25 1.73 -21.56
N ALA A 418 -5.27 0.42 -21.29
CA ALA A 418 -6.17 -0.15 -20.29
C ALA A 418 -5.95 0.45 -18.90
N ALA A 419 -4.70 0.65 -18.47
CA ALA A 419 -4.36 1.27 -17.18
C ALA A 419 -4.84 2.73 -17.07
N ILE A 420 -4.90 3.47 -18.20
CA ILE A 420 -5.40 4.86 -18.25
C ILE A 420 -6.94 4.89 -18.25
N ARG A 421 -7.59 4.01 -18.99
CA ARG A 421 -9.05 4.01 -19.19
C ARG A 421 -9.85 3.39 -18.03
N ARG A 422 -9.20 2.72 -17.08
CA ARG A 422 -9.84 2.17 -15.89
C ARG A 422 -10.52 3.25 -15.04
N ARG A 423 -11.36 2.82 -14.12
CA ARG A 423 -11.99 3.69 -13.12
C ARG A 423 -11.67 3.22 -11.71
N PRO A 424 -10.80 3.95 -10.98
CA PRO A 424 -10.03 5.17 -11.37
C PRO A 424 -8.78 4.82 -12.22
N GLY A 425 -8.62 5.52 -13.33
CA GLY A 425 -7.49 5.33 -14.25
C GLY A 425 -6.24 6.13 -13.88
N ALA A 426 -5.11 5.77 -14.50
CA ALA A 426 -3.86 6.52 -14.38
C ALA A 426 -3.96 7.88 -15.09
N VAL A 427 -3.39 8.93 -14.48
CA VAL A 427 -3.32 10.29 -15.04
C VAL A 427 -1.89 10.82 -15.10
N SER A 428 -0.90 9.99 -14.75
CA SER A 428 0.53 10.34 -14.74
C SER A 428 1.38 9.15 -15.15
N VAL A 429 2.65 9.38 -15.45
CA VAL A 429 3.59 8.32 -15.86
C VAL A 429 3.79 7.30 -14.72
N GLU A 430 3.98 7.76 -13.49
CA GLU A 430 4.08 6.88 -12.32
C GLU A 430 2.74 6.20 -11.99
N GLY A 431 1.60 6.82 -12.34
CA GLY A 431 0.28 6.20 -12.25
C GLY A 431 0.12 5.00 -13.20
N VAL A 432 0.60 5.13 -14.45
CA VAL A 432 0.70 4.02 -15.42
C VAL A 432 1.62 2.94 -14.87
N LYS A 433 2.80 3.33 -14.41
CA LYS A 433 3.82 2.42 -13.87
C LYS A 433 3.30 1.57 -12.70
N ARG A 434 2.51 2.14 -11.78
CA ARG A 434 1.90 1.40 -10.67
C ARG A 434 0.80 0.42 -11.10
N ARG A 435 0.20 0.60 -12.28
CA ARG A 435 -0.89 -0.27 -12.77
C ARG A 435 -0.44 -1.37 -13.71
N CYS A 436 0.60 -1.12 -14.53
CA CYS A 436 1.06 -2.07 -15.54
C CYS A 436 2.58 -2.28 -15.55
N ARG A 437 3.31 -1.73 -14.58
CA ARG A 437 4.78 -1.85 -14.44
C ARG A 437 5.63 -1.22 -15.55
N ALA A 438 5.05 -0.54 -16.53
CA ALA A 438 5.84 0.17 -17.56
C ALA A 438 6.82 1.16 -16.89
N GLY A 439 8.12 0.91 -17.01
CA GLY A 439 9.18 1.71 -16.35
C GLY A 439 9.74 1.15 -15.04
N MET A 440 9.26 -0.01 -14.53
CA MET A 440 9.80 -0.62 -13.30
C MET A 440 11.03 -1.51 -13.51
N GLY A 441 11.35 -1.87 -14.75
CA GLY A 441 12.48 -2.73 -15.05
C GLY A 441 13.83 -2.00 -14.93
N ARG A 442 14.92 -2.74 -15.19
CA ARG A 442 16.32 -2.29 -14.94
C ARG A 442 16.70 -0.95 -15.55
N CYS A 443 16.09 -0.51 -16.67
CA CYS A 443 16.39 0.79 -17.27
C CYS A 443 15.65 1.96 -16.61
N GLN A 444 14.71 1.70 -15.68
CA GLN A 444 13.96 2.71 -14.92
C GLN A 444 13.39 3.82 -15.82
N SER A 445 12.56 3.43 -16.78
CA SER A 445 11.90 4.29 -17.79
C SER A 445 12.80 4.87 -18.91
N GLY A 446 14.10 4.60 -18.92
CA GLY A 446 15.05 5.19 -19.86
C GLY A 446 14.70 4.99 -21.36
N PHE A 447 13.89 4.00 -21.72
CA PHE A 447 13.45 3.76 -23.10
C PHE A 447 11.95 3.95 -23.33
N CYS A 448 11.11 3.64 -22.34
CA CYS A 448 9.66 3.63 -22.56
C CYS A 448 8.99 4.97 -22.22
N GLN A 449 9.62 5.85 -21.44
CA GLN A 449 8.98 7.05 -20.88
C GLN A 449 8.37 7.97 -21.93
N SER A 450 9.11 8.28 -23.01
CA SER A 450 8.60 9.14 -24.07
C SER A 450 7.36 8.57 -24.76
N ARG A 451 7.31 7.25 -24.97
CA ARG A 451 6.14 6.58 -25.52
C ARG A 451 4.97 6.59 -24.53
N VAL A 452 5.21 6.37 -23.22
CA VAL A 452 4.19 6.44 -22.17
C VAL A 452 3.60 7.85 -22.10
N VAL A 453 4.44 8.91 -22.18
CA VAL A 453 3.98 10.31 -22.23
C VAL A 453 3.08 10.55 -23.45
N ALA A 454 3.49 10.09 -24.65
CA ALA A 454 2.70 10.26 -25.86
C ALA A 454 1.34 9.50 -25.78
N ILE A 455 1.32 8.31 -25.20
CA ILE A 455 0.07 7.54 -24.98
C ILE A 455 -0.81 8.27 -23.98
N LEU A 456 -0.27 8.72 -22.84
CA LEU A 456 -1.02 9.50 -21.84
C LEU A 456 -1.62 10.76 -22.44
N ALA A 457 -0.83 11.56 -23.17
CA ALA A 457 -1.31 12.78 -23.82
C ALA A 457 -2.47 12.49 -24.77
N ARG A 458 -2.34 11.44 -25.60
CA ARG A 458 -3.40 11.00 -26.53
C ARG A 458 -4.68 10.57 -25.78
N GLU A 459 -4.55 9.73 -24.76
CA GLU A 459 -5.70 9.16 -24.05
C GLU A 459 -6.40 10.18 -23.14
N LEU A 460 -5.66 11.15 -22.60
CA LEU A 460 -6.21 12.24 -21.77
C LEU A 460 -6.66 13.45 -22.60
N GLY A 461 -6.28 13.51 -23.88
CA GLY A 461 -6.63 14.63 -24.77
C GLY A 461 -5.91 15.94 -24.41
N CYS A 462 -4.66 15.86 -23.91
CA CYS A 462 -3.87 17.00 -23.47
C CYS A 462 -2.54 17.11 -24.25
N ASP A 463 -1.83 18.24 -24.11
CA ASP A 463 -0.51 18.40 -24.68
C ASP A 463 0.52 17.55 -23.90
N PRO A 464 1.55 16.97 -24.54
CA PRO A 464 2.61 16.24 -23.83
C PRO A 464 3.30 17.02 -22.70
N SER A 465 3.35 18.36 -22.78
CA SER A 465 3.89 19.22 -21.73
C SER A 465 3.00 19.32 -20.48
N GLU A 466 1.74 18.92 -20.57
CA GLU A 466 0.81 18.84 -19.45
C GLU A 466 0.86 17.51 -18.71
N VAL A 467 1.52 16.49 -19.30
CA VAL A 467 1.68 15.17 -18.67
C VAL A 467 2.66 15.24 -17.52
N LEU A 468 2.20 14.83 -16.33
CA LEU A 468 3.01 14.81 -15.12
C LEU A 468 3.76 13.48 -14.96
N LEU A 469 4.94 13.55 -14.32
CA LEU A 469 5.64 12.35 -13.87
C LEU A 469 4.83 11.63 -12.78
N GLU A 470 4.44 12.35 -11.73
CA GLU A 470 3.64 11.83 -10.61
C GLU A 470 2.55 12.79 -10.21
N ASP A 471 2.83 13.87 -9.50
CA ASP A 471 1.87 14.82 -8.96
C ASP A 471 2.18 16.25 -9.42
N ALA A 472 1.41 17.22 -8.99
CA ALA A 472 1.54 18.62 -9.38
C ALA A 472 3.00 19.12 -9.29
N GLY A 473 3.44 19.86 -10.29
CA GLY A 473 4.80 20.39 -10.37
C GLY A 473 5.85 19.42 -10.92
N SER A 474 5.48 18.20 -11.35
CA SER A 474 6.41 17.18 -11.86
C SER A 474 6.36 17.02 -13.38
N TRP A 475 6.40 18.11 -14.13
CA TRP A 475 6.41 18.07 -15.60
C TRP A 475 7.70 17.43 -16.14
N LEU A 476 7.55 16.67 -17.25
CA LEU A 476 8.65 15.99 -17.94
C LEU A 476 9.09 16.73 -19.20
N VAL A 477 8.24 17.54 -19.76
CA VAL A 477 8.44 18.26 -21.02
C VAL A 477 8.06 19.72 -20.82
N GLU A 478 8.96 20.64 -21.13
CA GLU A 478 8.70 22.09 -21.01
C GLU A 478 7.97 22.68 -22.23
N GLY A 479 8.06 21.99 -23.38
CA GLY A 479 7.45 22.43 -24.62
C GLY A 479 8.27 22.07 -25.86
N PRO A 480 7.85 22.51 -27.06
CA PRO A 480 8.54 22.22 -28.30
C PRO A 480 9.89 22.99 -28.39
N LEU A 481 10.97 22.31 -28.81
CA LEU A 481 12.31 22.93 -29.02
C LEU A 481 12.31 24.03 -30.08
N LYS A 482 11.40 23.95 -31.06
CA LYS A 482 11.18 24.98 -32.04
C LYS A 482 9.86 25.65 -31.71
N GLY A 483 9.92 26.90 -31.27
CA GLY A 483 8.73 27.67 -30.98
C GLY A 483 7.75 27.61 -32.14
N VAL A 484 6.50 27.33 -31.84
CA VAL A 484 5.42 27.56 -32.81
C VAL A 484 5.37 29.07 -33.04
N ARG A 485 5.75 29.50 -34.25
CA ARG A 485 5.58 30.88 -34.68
C ARG A 485 4.11 31.14 -35.01
#